data_ea5dfc7e624e21553fa40d4f84dc1256
#
_entry.id   ea5dfc7e624e21553fa40d4f84dc1256
#
_cell.length_a   1.000
_cell.length_b   1.000
_cell.length_c   1.000
_cell.angle_alpha   90.00
_cell.angle_beta   90.00
_cell.angle_gamma   90.00
#
_symmetry.space_group_name_H-M   'P 1'
#
loop_
_entity.id
_entity.type
_entity.pdbx_description
1 polymer ?
#
loop_
_entity_poly.entity_id
_entity_poly.type
_entity_poly.pdbx_seq_one_letter_code
_entity_poly.pdbx_strand_id
1 'polypeptide(L)'
;VAVVDQEGLSNQPVALARRIVMRAVERVAGRNAGFDQVERLLAIAAKGSGNPTAVDLPGCRVTIANKCLTITLPPPRHAASTPVTGFTYRLQIPGEVEIPEAKMTVAVERVSGAIATRGMLARGEAVYVSGGQVTAPLIVRSWRPGDAFRPLGLGGHKKLQDLFVDRKVDRLSRRKIPIVADKKRGIVWVVGHSVSDEFRITPDTEGMLRLIARKLHTN
;
A
#
# COMPACT_ATOMS: atom_id res chain seq x y z
N VAL A 1 -21.16 17.12 7.98
CA VAL A 1 -21.41 15.91 8.78
C VAL A 1 -22.89 15.83 9.06
N ALA A 2 -23.50 14.65 8.88
CA ALA A 2 -24.84 14.34 9.35
C ALA A 2 -24.77 13.07 10.22
N VAL A 3 -25.54 13.05 11.29
CA VAL A 3 -25.67 11.90 12.19
C VAL A 3 -27.11 11.47 12.22
N VAL A 4 -27.35 10.17 12.02
CA VAL A 4 -28.67 9.55 12.04
C VAL A 4 -28.66 8.46 13.11
N ASP A 5 -29.64 8.47 13.98
CA ASP A 5 -29.79 7.43 15.00
C ASP A 5 -30.18 6.10 14.33
N GLN A 6 -29.46 5.02 14.62
CA GLN A 6 -29.65 3.71 14.00
C GLN A 6 -30.97 3.05 14.45
N GLU A 7 -31.28 3.18 15.72
CA GLU A 7 -32.46 2.56 16.32
C GLU A 7 -33.73 3.29 15.84
N GLY A 8 -33.71 4.63 15.86
CA GLY A 8 -34.76 5.43 15.29
C GLY A 8 -35.01 5.19 13.80
N LEU A 9 -33.93 4.95 13.04
CA LEU A 9 -34.01 4.62 11.61
C LEU A 9 -34.63 3.22 11.38
N SER A 10 -34.23 2.23 12.19
CA SER A 10 -34.72 0.86 12.06
C SER A 10 -36.21 0.70 12.42
N ASN A 11 -36.72 1.60 13.26
CA ASN A 11 -38.13 1.62 13.65
C ASN A 11 -39.05 2.32 12.65
N GLN A 12 -38.48 2.89 11.58
CA GLN A 12 -39.28 3.56 10.54
C GLN A 12 -39.68 2.60 9.43
N PRO A 13 -40.82 2.85 8.76
CA PRO A 13 -41.14 2.17 7.50
C PRO A 13 -39.96 2.31 6.51
N VAL A 14 -39.67 1.24 5.80
CA VAL A 14 -38.49 1.15 4.88
C VAL A 14 -38.45 2.32 3.90
N ALA A 15 -39.61 2.75 3.39
CA ALA A 15 -39.70 3.89 2.48
C ALA A 15 -39.26 5.22 3.14
N LEU A 16 -39.56 5.41 4.43
CA LEU A 16 -39.16 6.59 5.18
C LEU A 16 -37.68 6.51 5.55
N ALA A 17 -37.19 5.33 5.99
CA ALA A 17 -35.78 5.10 6.26
C ALA A 17 -34.90 5.41 5.04
N ARG A 18 -35.31 4.97 3.84
CA ARG A 18 -34.66 5.29 2.56
C ARG A 18 -34.57 6.81 2.35
N ARG A 19 -35.67 7.52 2.52
CA ARG A 19 -35.73 9.00 2.33
C ARG A 19 -34.82 9.72 3.33
N ILE A 20 -34.80 9.29 4.58
CA ILE A 20 -33.92 9.86 5.62
C ILE A 20 -32.46 9.73 5.21
N VAL A 21 -32.04 8.51 4.84
CA VAL A 21 -30.66 8.24 4.42
C VAL A 21 -30.30 9.02 3.16
N MET A 22 -31.15 8.99 2.13
CA MET A 22 -30.92 9.76 0.90
C MET A 22 -30.76 11.27 1.17
N ARG A 23 -31.64 11.83 1.99
CA ARG A 23 -31.59 13.24 2.36
C ARG A 23 -30.34 13.60 3.16
N ALA A 24 -29.94 12.72 4.08
CA ALA A 24 -28.72 12.89 4.86
C ALA A 24 -27.46 12.82 3.99
N VAL A 25 -27.41 11.90 3.02
CA VAL A 25 -26.32 11.81 2.04
C VAL A 25 -26.29 13.04 1.13
N GLU A 26 -27.45 13.43 0.57
CA GLU A 26 -27.55 14.62 -0.29
C GLU A 26 -27.06 15.88 0.42
N ARG A 27 -27.44 16.07 1.69
CA ARG A 27 -27.02 17.22 2.50
C ARG A 27 -25.51 17.28 2.72
N VAL A 28 -24.83 16.14 2.79
CA VAL A 28 -23.38 16.07 3.03
C VAL A 28 -22.59 16.01 1.72
N ALA A 29 -23.04 15.21 0.76
CA ALA A 29 -22.32 14.95 -0.49
C ALA A 29 -22.67 15.92 -1.63
N GLY A 30 -23.77 16.67 -1.51
CA GLY A 30 -24.30 17.52 -2.57
C GLY A 30 -24.87 16.74 -3.77
N ARG A 31 -25.08 15.42 -3.62
CA ARG A 31 -25.64 14.53 -4.65
C ARG A 31 -26.34 13.33 -4.00
N ASN A 32 -27.25 12.72 -4.75
CA ASN A 32 -28.00 11.57 -4.28
C ASN A 32 -27.17 10.27 -4.33
N ALA A 33 -27.40 9.38 -3.35
CA ALA A 33 -26.94 8.01 -3.42
C ALA A 33 -27.85 7.20 -4.35
N GLY A 34 -27.27 6.20 -5.05
CA GLY A 34 -28.04 5.25 -5.84
C GLY A 34 -28.89 4.33 -4.94
N PHE A 35 -30.02 3.86 -5.48
CA PHE A 35 -30.97 3.01 -4.75
C PHE A 35 -30.28 1.80 -4.11
N ASP A 36 -29.50 1.02 -4.88
CA ASP A 36 -28.80 -0.16 -4.40
C ASP A 36 -27.81 0.14 -3.24
N GLN A 37 -27.22 1.32 -3.26
CA GLN A 37 -26.30 1.77 -2.22
C GLN A 37 -27.02 2.04 -0.91
N VAL A 38 -28.20 2.67 -0.98
CA VAL A 38 -29.05 2.94 0.19
C VAL A 38 -29.57 1.64 0.77
N GLU A 39 -30.02 0.68 -0.06
CA GLU A 39 -30.47 -0.65 0.38
C GLU A 39 -29.36 -1.41 1.10
N ARG A 40 -28.16 -1.40 0.52
CA ARG A 40 -27.00 -2.05 1.12
C ARG A 40 -26.63 -1.44 2.47
N LEU A 41 -26.73 -0.12 2.60
CA LEU A 41 -26.47 0.58 3.83
C LEU A 41 -27.52 0.28 4.91
N LEU A 42 -28.81 0.26 4.56
CA LEU A 42 -29.89 -0.10 5.46
C LEU A 42 -29.77 -1.57 5.92
N ALA A 43 -29.39 -2.49 5.04
CA ALA A 43 -29.16 -3.89 5.38
C ALA A 43 -28.00 -4.07 6.38
N ILE A 44 -26.93 -3.29 6.25
CA ILE A 44 -25.82 -3.28 7.20
C ILE A 44 -26.26 -2.67 8.54
N ALA A 45 -27.00 -1.56 8.50
CA ALA A 45 -27.51 -0.90 9.69
C ALA A 45 -28.47 -1.82 10.48
N ALA A 46 -29.33 -2.58 9.80
CA ALA A 46 -30.27 -3.51 10.42
C ALA A 46 -29.58 -4.71 11.11
N LYS A 47 -28.41 -5.14 10.62
CA LYS A 47 -27.67 -6.30 11.19
C LYS A 47 -26.98 -6.03 12.52
N GLY A 48 -26.87 -4.77 12.94
CA GLY A 48 -26.30 -4.40 14.23
C GLY A 48 -24.92 -5.04 14.47
N SER A 49 -23.90 -4.61 13.75
CA SER A 49 -22.55 -5.15 13.98
C SER A 49 -21.93 -4.46 15.20
N GLY A 50 -21.44 -5.24 16.17
CA GLY A 50 -20.74 -4.71 17.35
C GLY A 50 -19.42 -3.99 17.03
N ASN A 51 -18.94 -4.10 15.80
CA ASN A 51 -17.73 -3.42 15.32
C ASN A 51 -18.09 -2.27 14.38
N PRO A 52 -17.32 -1.15 14.43
CA PRO A 52 -17.51 -0.05 13.51
C PRO A 52 -17.41 -0.51 12.06
N THR A 53 -18.45 -0.24 11.28
CA THR A 53 -18.49 -0.59 9.85
C THR A 53 -18.51 0.70 9.04
N ALA A 54 -17.64 0.81 8.03
CA ALA A 54 -17.60 1.96 7.13
C ALA A 54 -17.98 1.56 5.71
N VAL A 55 -18.85 2.35 5.09
CA VAL A 55 -19.31 2.19 3.71
C VAL A 55 -19.00 3.47 2.94
N ASP A 56 -18.27 3.35 1.84
CA ASP A 56 -17.98 4.47 0.95
C ASP A 56 -19.10 4.59 -0.09
N LEU A 57 -19.73 5.75 -0.13
CA LEU A 57 -20.71 6.16 -1.14
C LEU A 57 -20.12 7.26 -2.02
N PRO A 58 -20.65 7.47 -3.23
CA PRO A 58 -20.20 8.56 -4.08
C PRO A 58 -20.32 9.92 -3.37
N GLY A 59 -19.18 10.53 -3.05
CA GLY A 59 -19.12 11.84 -2.40
C GLY A 59 -19.24 11.86 -0.88
N CYS A 60 -19.41 10.71 -0.20
CA CYS A 60 -19.41 10.65 1.26
C CYS A 60 -18.95 9.28 1.78
N ARG A 61 -18.59 9.25 3.06
CA ARG A 61 -18.37 8.02 3.82
C ARG A 61 -19.41 7.92 4.92
N VAL A 62 -20.03 6.75 5.04
CA VAL A 62 -20.96 6.45 6.13
C VAL A 62 -20.29 5.49 7.10
N THR A 63 -20.19 5.88 8.36
CA THR A 63 -19.66 5.03 9.43
C THR A 63 -20.80 4.65 10.36
N ILE A 64 -20.99 3.37 10.58
CA ILE A 64 -21.98 2.81 11.51
C ILE A 64 -21.22 2.39 12.76
N ALA A 65 -21.41 3.08 13.84
CA ALA A 65 -20.79 2.82 15.13
C ALA A 65 -21.64 3.41 16.25
N ASN A 66 -21.60 2.80 17.43
CA ASN A 66 -22.28 3.30 18.63
C ASN A 66 -23.76 3.61 18.40
N LYS A 67 -24.48 2.74 17.68
CA LYS A 67 -25.89 2.92 17.31
C LYS A 67 -26.17 4.18 16.48
N CYS A 68 -25.18 4.73 15.81
CA CYS A 68 -25.31 5.92 14.97
C CYS A 68 -24.75 5.68 13.57
N LEU A 69 -25.41 6.22 12.56
CA LEU A 69 -24.88 6.38 11.20
C LEU A 69 -24.32 7.78 11.07
N THR A 70 -23.01 7.89 11.00
CA THR A 70 -22.33 9.17 10.80
C THR A 70 -21.94 9.30 9.33
N ILE A 71 -22.50 10.30 8.65
CA ILE A 71 -22.24 10.60 7.24
C ILE A 71 -21.28 11.79 7.19
N THR A 72 -20.12 11.58 6.59
CA THR A 72 -19.08 12.59 6.45
C THR A 72 -18.69 12.75 4.99
N LEU A 73 -18.17 13.91 4.61
CA LEU A 73 -17.45 14.01 3.35
C LEU A 73 -16.31 12.98 3.36
N PRO A 74 -16.04 12.29 2.24
CA PRO A 74 -14.89 11.45 2.18
C PRO A 74 -13.68 12.33 2.54
N PRO A 75 -12.74 11.84 3.33
CA PRO A 75 -11.51 12.57 3.52
C PRO A 75 -10.96 12.89 2.12
N PRO A 76 -10.45 14.09 1.88
CA PRO A 76 -9.86 14.43 0.59
C PRO A 76 -8.95 13.29 0.19
N ARG A 77 -8.98 12.86 -1.07
CA ARG A 77 -8.26 11.67 -1.56
C ARG A 77 -6.77 11.66 -1.20
N HIS A 78 -6.28 12.76 -0.67
CA HIS A 78 -4.94 12.95 -0.09
C HIS A 78 -4.91 13.05 1.45
N ALA A 79 -6.05 12.99 2.17
CA ALA A 79 -6.09 13.22 3.63
C ALA A 79 -6.53 11.99 4.45
N ALA A 80 -6.56 10.79 3.88
CA ALA A 80 -6.82 9.56 4.64
C ALA A 80 -5.49 8.89 4.98
N SER A 81 -4.70 9.53 5.74
CA SER A 81 -3.69 9.09 6.72
C SER A 81 -2.96 10.34 7.15
N THR A 82 -2.64 10.47 8.45
CA THR A 82 -1.44 11.23 8.86
C THR A 82 -0.44 11.11 7.73
N PRO A 83 0.16 12.20 7.20
CA PRO A 83 1.16 12.06 6.18
C PRO A 83 2.25 11.17 6.77
N VAL A 84 2.23 9.90 6.47
CA VAL A 84 3.45 9.12 6.49
C VAL A 84 4.22 9.77 5.37
N THR A 85 5.01 10.76 5.73
CA THR A 85 5.89 11.51 4.84
C THR A 85 6.66 10.46 4.07
N GLY A 86 6.40 10.41 2.76
CA GLY A 86 7.14 9.50 1.91
C GLY A 86 8.61 9.85 2.05
N PHE A 87 9.46 8.88 2.28
CA PHE A 87 10.89 9.06 2.34
C PHE A 87 11.54 8.85 0.97
N THR A 88 12.70 9.47 0.77
CA THR A 88 13.54 9.27 -0.42
C THR A 88 14.98 9.54 -0.04
N TYR A 89 15.80 8.50 -0.14
CA TYR A 89 17.22 8.52 0.19
C TYR A 89 18.06 8.09 -1.01
N ARG A 90 19.29 8.61 -1.10
CA ARG A 90 20.27 8.14 -2.08
C ARG A 90 21.13 7.05 -1.45
N LEU A 91 21.32 5.95 -2.17
CA LEU A 91 22.16 4.85 -1.77
C LEU A 91 23.31 4.70 -2.75
N GLN A 92 24.51 5.02 -2.32
CA GLN A 92 25.74 4.86 -3.10
C GLN A 92 26.09 3.36 -3.23
N ILE A 93 26.87 3.02 -4.22
CA ILE A 93 27.33 1.64 -4.47
C ILE A 93 28.86 1.57 -4.46
N PRO A 94 29.48 0.94 -3.46
CA PRO A 94 28.90 0.38 -2.25
C PRO A 94 28.43 1.47 -1.27
N GLY A 95 27.51 1.12 -0.36
CA GLY A 95 27.04 2.04 0.66
C GLY A 95 25.85 1.52 1.46
N GLU A 96 25.43 2.32 2.42
CA GLU A 96 24.35 2.02 3.33
C GLU A 96 23.54 3.29 3.63
N VAL A 97 22.25 3.13 3.90
CA VAL A 97 21.35 4.23 4.27
C VAL A 97 20.36 3.77 5.34
N GLU A 98 20.22 4.58 6.37
CA GLU A 98 19.19 4.40 7.39
C GLU A 98 17.88 5.03 6.95
N ILE A 99 16.79 4.34 7.25
CA ILE A 99 15.41 4.76 6.93
C ILE A 99 14.61 4.74 8.23
N PRO A 100 14.64 5.81 9.00
CA PRO A 100 13.96 5.88 10.30
C PRO A 100 12.45 5.62 10.19
N GLU A 101 11.81 6.09 9.11
CA GLU A 101 10.37 5.92 8.87
C GLU A 101 9.97 4.45 8.70
N ALA A 102 10.88 3.64 8.16
CA ALA A 102 10.71 2.20 8.00
C ALA A 102 11.28 1.40 9.17
N LYS A 103 12.04 2.04 10.06
CA LYS A 103 12.88 1.41 11.10
C LYS A 103 13.79 0.34 10.50
N MET A 104 14.43 0.66 9.41
CA MET A 104 15.29 -0.25 8.64
C MET A 104 16.53 0.47 8.12
N THR A 105 17.57 -0.31 7.88
CA THR A 105 18.75 0.07 7.12
C THR A 105 18.79 -0.72 5.83
N VAL A 106 19.15 -0.08 4.72
CA VAL A 106 19.38 -0.75 3.43
C VAL A 106 20.82 -0.52 3.02
N ALA A 107 21.55 -1.61 2.79
CA ALA A 107 22.92 -1.59 2.34
C ALA A 107 23.06 -2.23 0.96
N VAL A 108 24.07 -1.82 0.21
CA VAL A 108 24.48 -2.45 -1.06
C VAL A 108 25.98 -2.66 -1.09
N GLU A 109 26.39 -3.88 -1.43
CA GLU A 109 27.76 -4.32 -1.51
C GLU A 109 28.06 -4.85 -2.92
N ARG A 110 29.31 -4.68 -3.40
CA ARG A 110 29.79 -5.36 -4.59
C ARG A 110 30.28 -6.75 -4.19
N VAL A 111 29.86 -7.75 -4.94
CA VAL A 111 30.29 -9.12 -4.71
C VAL A 111 31.09 -9.59 -5.90
N SER A 112 32.35 -10.02 -5.63
CA SER A 112 33.23 -10.61 -6.61
C SER A 112 33.22 -12.14 -6.45
N GLY A 113 33.06 -12.86 -7.55
CA GLY A 113 33.12 -14.33 -7.57
C GLY A 113 31.83 -14.98 -8.08
N ALA A 114 31.99 -16.20 -8.61
CA ALA A 114 30.88 -17.04 -9.02
C ALA A 114 30.14 -17.55 -7.77
N ILE A 115 29.09 -16.91 -7.37
CA ILE A 115 28.22 -17.42 -6.33
C ILE A 115 27.32 -18.49 -6.96
N ALA A 116 27.30 -19.68 -6.39
CA ALA A 116 26.44 -20.77 -6.82
C ALA A 116 24.99 -20.33 -6.79
N THR A 117 24.40 -20.16 -7.95
CA THR A 117 23.14 -19.43 -8.24
C THR A 117 21.87 -20.12 -7.72
N ARG A 118 21.94 -21.21 -7.02
CA ARG A 118 20.77 -22.08 -6.77
C ARG A 118 20.07 -21.94 -5.40
N GLY A 119 20.44 -21.01 -4.58
CA GLY A 119 19.83 -20.87 -3.24
C GLY A 119 19.61 -19.45 -2.76
N MET A 120 20.05 -18.44 -3.50
CA MET A 120 20.11 -17.04 -3.02
C MET A 120 19.03 -16.13 -3.58
N LEU A 121 17.95 -16.72 -4.06
CA LEU A 121 16.87 -15.97 -4.72
C LEU A 121 15.81 -15.49 -3.73
N ALA A 122 15.89 -14.20 -3.42
CA ALA A 122 14.75 -13.29 -3.36
C ALA A 122 13.66 -13.50 -2.29
N ARG A 123 13.93 -14.13 -1.18
CA ARG A 123 13.02 -14.10 -0.04
C ARG A 123 13.80 -13.90 1.24
N GLY A 124 13.89 -12.65 1.72
CA GLY A 124 14.55 -12.41 2.98
C GLY A 124 15.15 -11.02 3.08
N GLU A 125 16.02 -10.87 4.04
CA GLU A 125 16.70 -9.61 4.36
C GLU A 125 17.86 -9.30 3.38
N ALA A 126 18.20 -10.20 2.45
CA ALA A 126 19.23 -10.00 1.45
C ALA A 126 18.83 -10.57 0.09
N VAL A 127 19.17 -9.85 -0.98
CA VAL A 127 18.94 -10.26 -2.37
C VAL A 127 20.17 -9.94 -3.23
N TYR A 128 20.32 -10.66 -4.34
CA TYR A 128 21.39 -10.45 -5.30
C TYR A 128 20.81 -9.98 -6.63
N VAL A 129 21.47 -9.00 -7.26
CA VAL A 129 21.08 -8.45 -8.55
C VAL A 129 22.30 -8.28 -9.45
N SER A 130 22.06 -8.24 -10.76
CA SER A 130 23.10 -7.97 -11.77
C SER A 130 23.62 -6.55 -11.61
N GLY A 131 24.92 -6.43 -11.30
CA GLY A 131 25.58 -5.13 -11.11
C GLY A 131 25.68 -4.31 -12.39
N GLY A 132 25.85 -4.96 -13.54
CA GLY A 132 25.91 -4.31 -14.85
C GLY A 132 24.59 -3.66 -15.30
N GLN A 133 23.47 -4.05 -14.69
CA GLN A 133 22.15 -3.47 -14.98
C GLN A 133 21.81 -2.29 -14.08
N VAL A 134 22.60 -2.02 -13.05
CA VAL A 134 22.33 -0.99 -12.04
C VAL A 134 23.12 0.27 -12.30
N THR A 135 22.46 1.42 -12.30
CA THR A 135 23.07 2.76 -12.42
C THR A 135 23.15 3.41 -11.04
N ALA A 136 24.37 3.71 -10.58
CA ALA A 136 24.58 4.42 -9.32
C ALA A 136 24.24 5.92 -9.45
N PRO A 137 23.76 6.60 -8.39
CA PRO A 137 23.30 6.01 -7.13
C PRO A 137 21.92 5.39 -7.26
N LEU A 138 21.63 4.36 -6.46
CA LEU A 138 20.28 3.87 -6.27
C LEU A 138 19.46 4.85 -5.42
N ILE A 139 18.14 4.75 -5.53
CA ILE A 139 17.20 5.53 -4.72
C ILE A 139 16.41 4.55 -3.85
N VAL A 140 16.41 4.78 -2.55
CA VAL A 140 15.55 4.06 -1.60
C VAL A 140 14.42 4.98 -1.21
N ARG A 141 13.19 4.57 -1.49
CA ARG A 141 12.01 5.41 -1.30
C ARG A 141 10.78 4.63 -0.85
N SER A 142 9.80 5.34 -0.35
CA SER A 142 8.47 4.78 -0.12
C SER A 142 7.75 4.49 -1.45
N TRP A 143 6.75 3.61 -1.39
CA TRP A 143 5.83 3.32 -2.49
C TRP A 143 5.08 4.56 -2.98
N ARG A 144 4.82 4.63 -4.28
CA ARG A 144 4.04 5.69 -4.95
C ARG A 144 2.88 5.08 -5.74
N PRO A 145 1.71 5.76 -5.82
CA PRO A 145 0.65 5.35 -6.73
C PRO A 145 1.17 5.29 -8.18
N GLY A 146 0.84 4.23 -8.90
CA GLY A 146 1.31 4.00 -10.26
C GLY A 146 2.60 3.19 -10.36
N ASP A 147 3.30 2.92 -9.27
CA ASP A 147 4.48 2.03 -9.29
C ASP A 147 4.12 0.66 -9.84
N ALA A 148 4.87 0.24 -10.85
CA ALA A 148 4.78 -1.08 -11.45
C ALA A 148 6.19 -1.61 -11.75
N PHE A 149 6.36 -2.92 -11.75
CA PHE A 149 7.61 -3.58 -12.10
C PHE A 149 7.32 -5.00 -12.59
N ARG A 150 8.34 -5.68 -13.02
CA ARG A 150 8.27 -7.08 -13.47
C ARG A 150 8.85 -7.97 -12.38
N PRO A 151 8.04 -8.58 -11.51
CA PRO A 151 8.57 -9.44 -10.44
C PRO A 151 9.31 -10.64 -11.02
N LEU A 152 10.43 -11.00 -10.42
CA LEU A 152 11.21 -12.17 -10.81
C LEU A 152 10.33 -13.43 -10.76
N GLY A 153 10.34 -14.20 -11.87
CA GLY A 153 9.54 -15.42 -12.01
C GLY A 153 8.08 -15.21 -12.41
N LEU A 154 7.63 -13.96 -12.59
CA LEU A 154 6.31 -13.64 -13.17
C LEU A 154 6.50 -13.10 -14.58
N GLY A 155 5.90 -13.73 -15.58
CA GLY A 155 6.10 -13.40 -16.99
C GLY A 155 5.56 -12.03 -17.45
N GLY A 156 5.16 -11.13 -16.55
CA GLY A 156 4.56 -9.84 -16.90
C GLY A 156 4.74 -8.74 -15.88
N HIS A 157 4.34 -7.52 -16.25
CA HIS A 157 4.31 -6.37 -15.34
C HIS A 157 3.20 -6.51 -14.29
N LYS A 158 3.49 -6.11 -13.06
CA LYS A 158 2.55 -6.08 -11.96
C LYS A 158 2.59 -4.72 -11.27
N LYS A 159 1.42 -4.14 -11.00
CA LYS A 159 1.33 -2.95 -10.17
C LYS A 159 1.76 -3.31 -8.73
N LEU A 160 2.53 -2.44 -8.11
CA LEU A 160 3.00 -2.66 -6.76
C LEU A 160 1.85 -2.74 -5.74
N GLN A 161 0.76 -2.00 -6.01
CA GLN A 161 -0.46 -2.10 -5.24
C GLN A 161 -1.04 -3.52 -5.23
N ASP A 162 -1.06 -4.20 -6.39
CA ASP A 162 -1.62 -5.54 -6.52
C ASP A 162 -0.70 -6.57 -5.84
N LEU A 163 0.63 -6.38 -5.92
CA LEU A 163 1.59 -7.19 -5.16
C LEU A 163 1.30 -7.12 -3.66
N PHE A 164 1.05 -5.92 -3.13
CA PHE A 164 0.75 -5.74 -1.71
C PHE A 164 -0.60 -6.33 -1.29
N VAL A 165 -1.60 -6.30 -2.17
CA VAL A 165 -2.90 -6.96 -1.93
C VAL A 165 -2.72 -8.47 -1.86
N ASP A 166 -2.04 -9.07 -2.84
CA ASP A 166 -1.81 -10.51 -2.89
C ASP A 166 -0.98 -11.02 -1.70
N ARG A 167 -0.05 -10.20 -1.22
CA ARG A 167 0.77 -10.49 -0.04
C ARG A 167 0.09 -10.12 1.27
N LYS A 168 -1.19 -9.67 1.23
CA LYS A 168 -1.99 -9.26 2.39
C LYS A 168 -1.29 -8.19 3.25
N VAL A 169 -0.52 -7.32 2.59
CA VAL A 169 0.15 -6.21 3.28
C VAL A 169 -0.87 -5.16 3.67
N ASP A 170 -0.92 -4.83 4.96
CA ASP A 170 -1.78 -3.79 5.51
C ASP A 170 -1.50 -2.42 4.86
N ARG A 171 -2.55 -1.61 4.65
CA ARG A 171 -2.46 -0.31 3.94
C ARG A 171 -1.48 0.67 4.60
N LEU A 172 -1.44 0.70 5.92
CA LEU A 172 -0.55 1.60 6.67
C LEU A 172 0.91 1.16 6.57
N SER A 173 1.14 -0.15 6.52
CA SER A 173 2.47 -0.75 6.39
C SER A 173 3.08 -0.58 5.01
N ARG A 174 2.27 -0.47 3.94
CA ARG A 174 2.77 -0.36 2.55
C ARG A 174 3.73 0.80 2.34
N ARG A 175 3.47 1.95 2.98
CA ARG A 175 4.33 3.14 2.86
C ARG A 175 5.65 3.03 3.61
N LYS A 176 5.73 2.11 4.58
CA LYS A 176 6.94 1.83 5.35
C LYS A 176 7.85 0.80 4.67
N ILE A 177 7.38 0.08 3.66
CA ILE A 177 8.19 -0.87 2.91
C ILE A 177 9.12 -0.09 1.98
N PRO A 178 10.46 -0.22 2.14
CA PRO A 178 11.39 0.46 1.27
C PRO A 178 11.38 -0.14 -0.13
N ILE A 179 11.40 0.72 -1.12
CA ILE A 179 11.53 0.38 -2.54
C ILE A 179 12.90 0.85 -2.98
N VAL A 180 13.76 -0.09 -3.35
CA VAL A 180 15.04 0.23 -3.99
C VAL A 180 14.81 0.37 -5.48
N ALA A 181 15.16 1.51 -6.04
CA ALA A 181 14.94 1.84 -7.43
C ALA A 181 16.20 2.35 -8.13
N ASP A 182 16.38 1.96 -9.36
CA ASP A 182 17.31 2.54 -10.31
C ASP A 182 16.69 3.75 -10.99
N LYS A 183 17.47 4.79 -11.23
CA LYS A 183 17.00 6.04 -11.82
C LYS A 183 16.50 5.87 -13.27
N LYS A 184 17.08 4.92 -14.02
CA LYS A 184 16.79 4.70 -15.44
C LYS A 184 15.81 3.54 -15.66
N ARG A 185 15.93 2.47 -14.89
CA ARG A 185 15.23 1.20 -15.10
C ARG A 185 14.09 0.93 -14.11
N GLY A 186 13.88 1.81 -13.14
CA GLY A 186 12.77 1.67 -12.21
C GLY A 186 13.06 0.77 -11.00
N ILE A 187 12.07 0.03 -10.54
CA ILE A 187 12.16 -0.74 -9.30
C ILE A 187 13.13 -1.91 -9.44
N VAL A 188 14.14 -1.94 -8.58
CA VAL A 188 15.13 -3.04 -8.45
C VAL A 188 14.62 -4.09 -7.47
N TRP A 189 14.20 -3.63 -6.29
CA TRP A 189 13.81 -4.51 -5.20
C TRP A 189 12.71 -3.88 -4.34
N VAL A 190 11.68 -4.65 -4.08
CA VAL A 190 10.66 -4.36 -3.05
C VAL A 190 11.08 -5.12 -1.81
N VAL A 191 11.59 -4.42 -0.81
CA VAL A 191 12.22 -5.02 0.38
C VAL A 191 11.30 -6.01 1.06
N GLY A 192 11.81 -7.23 1.29
CA GLY A 192 11.06 -8.33 1.89
C GLY A 192 10.03 -9.02 0.98
N HIS A 193 9.87 -8.56 -0.28
CA HIS A 193 8.85 -9.10 -1.17
C HIS A 193 9.36 -9.69 -2.48
N SER A 194 10.00 -8.90 -3.35
CA SER A 194 10.42 -9.36 -4.67
C SER A 194 11.49 -8.47 -5.30
N VAL A 195 12.37 -9.09 -6.08
CA VAL A 195 13.31 -8.42 -6.99
C VAL A 195 12.65 -8.28 -8.36
N SER A 196 13.04 -7.27 -9.12
CA SER A 196 12.62 -7.12 -10.51
C SER A 196 13.40 -8.06 -11.44
N ASP A 197 12.69 -8.67 -12.38
CA ASP A 197 13.26 -9.56 -13.39
C ASP A 197 14.31 -8.88 -14.28
N GLU A 198 14.21 -7.56 -14.45
CA GLU A 198 15.19 -6.76 -15.20
C GLU A 198 16.60 -6.78 -14.59
N PHE A 199 16.70 -7.05 -13.30
CA PHE A 199 17.96 -7.11 -12.57
C PHE A 199 18.34 -8.53 -12.16
N ARG A 200 17.74 -9.53 -12.80
CA ARG A 200 18.03 -10.94 -12.54
C ARG A 200 19.49 -11.26 -12.86
N ILE A 201 20.04 -12.19 -12.12
CA ILE A 201 21.34 -12.76 -12.40
C ILE A 201 21.19 -13.84 -13.48
N THR A 202 22.04 -13.76 -14.49
CA THR A 202 22.17 -14.75 -15.56
C THR A 202 23.59 -15.33 -15.56
N PRO A 203 23.87 -16.44 -16.27
CA PRO A 203 25.23 -16.97 -16.41
C PRO A 203 26.24 -15.95 -16.93
N ASP A 204 25.79 -15.00 -17.76
CA ASP A 204 26.62 -13.95 -18.38
C ASP A 204 26.69 -12.67 -17.53
N THR A 205 26.25 -12.72 -16.28
CA THR A 205 26.26 -11.53 -15.41
C THR A 205 27.67 -11.21 -14.96
N GLU A 206 28.20 -10.10 -15.43
CA GLU A 206 29.46 -9.54 -14.98
C GLU A 206 29.25 -8.68 -13.74
N GLY A 207 29.74 -9.16 -12.59
CA GLY A 207 29.64 -8.47 -11.32
C GLY A 207 28.23 -8.51 -10.72
N MET A 208 28.16 -8.70 -9.43
CA MET A 208 26.91 -8.78 -8.69
C MET A 208 26.87 -7.73 -7.59
N LEU A 209 25.67 -7.28 -7.28
CA LEU A 209 25.38 -6.49 -6.09
C LEU A 209 24.55 -7.31 -5.12
N ARG A 210 24.93 -7.26 -3.87
CA ARG A 210 24.15 -7.77 -2.76
C ARG A 210 23.44 -6.60 -2.09
N LEU A 211 22.11 -6.63 -2.08
CA LEU A 211 21.27 -5.68 -1.37
C LEU A 211 20.82 -6.33 -0.07
N ILE A 212 20.95 -5.62 1.04
CA ILE A 212 20.68 -6.15 2.39
C ILE A 212 19.74 -5.15 3.07
N ALA A 213 18.68 -5.65 3.70
CA ALA A 213 17.81 -4.86 4.56
C ALA A 213 17.86 -5.42 5.98
N ARG A 214 18.09 -4.56 6.96
CA ARG A 214 18.16 -4.92 8.38
C ARG A 214 17.19 -4.04 9.17
N LYS A 215 16.58 -4.57 10.22
CA LYS A 215 15.81 -3.74 11.16
C LYS A 215 16.76 -2.90 11.98
N LEU A 216 16.43 -1.63 12.17
CA LEU A 216 17.13 -0.80 13.15
C LEU A 216 16.80 -1.35 14.54
N HIS A 217 17.82 -1.75 15.28
CA HIS A 217 17.67 -2.08 16.69
C HIS A 217 17.56 -0.73 17.43
N THR A 218 16.37 -0.43 17.92
CA THR A 218 16.20 0.69 18.86
C THR A 218 16.71 0.19 20.20
N ASN A 219 17.84 0.72 20.61
CA ASN A 219 18.35 0.54 21.98
C ASN A 219 17.42 1.28 22.95
#